data_717a8adc9e1a2e7bd02d8724689408e8
#
_entry.id   717a8adc9e1a2e7bd02d8724689408e8
#
_cell.length_a   1.000
_cell.length_b   1.000
_cell.length_c   1.000
_cell.angle_alpha   90.00
_cell.angle_beta   90.00
_cell.angle_gamma   90.00
#
_symmetry.space_group_name_H-M   'P 1'
#
loop_
_entity.id
_entity.type
_entity.pdbx_description
1 polymer ?
#
loop_
_entity_poly.entity_id
_entity_poly.type
_entity_poly.pdbx_seq_one_letter_code
_entity_poly.pdbx_strand_id
1 'polypeptide(L)' 'IPLKISANTDGTIKSARILDKSSYQKDKFYRAAADAARRAVLDSSPLPLPKGKEKKFQNFIFDFNTSFINDY' A
#
# COMPACT_ATOMS: atom_id res chain seq x y z
N ILE A 1 -6.71 2.31 5.16
CA ILE A 1 -5.41 1.86 5.66
C ILE A 1 -4.32 2.51 4.81
N PRO A 2 -3.65 3.55 5.33
CA PRO A 2 -2.58 4.19 4.58
C PRO A 2 -1.30 3.34 4.61
N LEU A 3 -0.74 3.12 3.43
CA LEU A 3 0.53 2.44 3.26
C LEU A 3 1.51 3.38 2.60
N LYS A 4 2.73 3.41 3.11
CA LYS A 4 3.81 4.13 2.46
C LYS A 4 4.50 3.19 1.48
N ILE A 5 4.38 3.50 0.19
CA ILE A 5 4.94 2.69 -0.88
C ILE A 5 6.22 3.34 -1.38
N SER A 6 7.25 2.54 -1.51
CA SER A 6 8.50 2.94 -2.14
C SER A 6 8.71 2.09 -3.38
N ALA A 7 8.85 2.73 -4.52
CA ALA A 7 8.98 2.03 -5.80
C ALA A 7 10.19 2.50 -6.58
N ASN A 8 10.68 1.63 -7.44
CA ASN A 8 11.72 1.98 -8.41
C ASN A 8 11.11 2.66 -9.62
N THR A 9 11.93 3.29 -10.46
CA THR A 9 11.46 3.99 -11.65
C THR A 9 10.84 3.06 -12.69
N ASP A 10 11.15 1.77 -12.63
CA ASP A 10 10.56 0.76 -13.51
C ASP A 10 9.20 0.24 -12.99
N GLY A 11 8.75 0.72 -11.83
CA GLY A 11 7.50 0.29 -11.23
C GLY A 11 7.61 -0.85 -10.23
N THR A 12 8.79 -1.46 -10.07
CA THR A 12 8.96 -2.50 -9.07
C THR A 12 8.89 -1.92 -7.67
N ILE A 13 8.24 -2.64 -6.75
CA ILE A 13 8.03 -2.18 -5.39
C ILE A 13 9.26 -2.52 -4.54
N LYS A 14 9.85 -1.50 -3.92
CA LYS A 14 10.93 -1.69 -2.95
C LYS A 14 10.39 -2.09 -1.59
N SER A 15 9.36 -1.38 -1.13
CA SER A 15 8.79 -1.62 0.18
C SER A 15 7.36 -1.08 0.26
N ALA A 16 6.59 -1.68 1.15
CA ALA A 16 5.27 -1.21 1.52
C ALA A 16 5.20 -1.23 3.03
N ARG A 17 5.00 -0.07 3.66
CA ARG A 17 5.01 0.08 5.10
C ARG A 17 3.66 0.54 5.61
N ILE A 18 3.26 0.03 6.76
CA ILE A 18 2.04 0.42 7.43
C ILE A 18 2.35 1.68 8.24
N LEU A 19 1.61 2.78 7.94
CA LEU A 19 1.84 4.06 8.60
C LEU A 19 1.23 4.12 10.00
N ASP A 20 0.03 3.56 10.19
CA ASP A 20 -0.63 3.56 11.48
C ASP A 20 -0.20 2.33 12.28
N LYS A 21 0.98 2.42 12.86
CA LYS A 21 1.56 1.32 13.65
C LYS A 21 0.79 1.06 14.93
N SER A 22 0.18 2.08 15.51
CA SER A 22 -0.61 1.93 16.73
C SER A 22 -1.83 1.04 16.51
N SER A 23 -2.60 1.32 15.47
CA SER A 23 -3.75 0.48 15.10
C SER A 23 -3.31 -0.93 14.72
N TYR A 24 -2.19 -1.04 14.01
CA TYR A 24 -1.65 -2.33 13.61
C TYR A 24 -1.31 -3.20 14.81
N GLN A 25 -0.77 -2.61 15.87
CA GLN A 25 -0.40 -3.35 17.08
C GLN A 25 -1.58 -3.71 17.96
N LYS A 26 -2.60 -2.82 18.01
CA LYS A 26 -3.70 -2.95 18.98
C LYS A 26 -4.93 -3.67 18.44
N ASP A 27 -5.16 -3.60 17.13
CA ASP A 27 -6.38 -4.12 16.52
C ASP A 27 -6.04 -5.24 15.56
N LYS A 28 -6.42 -6.46 15.89
CA LYS A 28 -6.12 -7.62 15.05
C LYS A 28 -6.84 -7.59 13.71
N PHE A 29 -8.02 -6.97 13.64
CA PHE A 29 -8.71 -6.82 12.36
C PHE A 29 -7.97 -5.84 11.46
N TYR A 30 -7.50 -4.74 12.04
CA TYR A 30 -6.69 -3.77 11.31
C TYR A 30 -5.40 -4.42 10.81
N ARG A 31 -4.76 -5.22 11.67
CA ARG A 31 -3.53 -5.93 11.30
C ARG A 31 -3.75 -6.87 10.13
N ALA A 32 -4.82 -7.67 10.17
CA ALA A 32 -5.12 -8.60 9.09
C ALA A 32 -5.40 -7.86 7.79
N ALA A 33 -6.19 -6.79 7.84
CA ALA A 33 -6.50 -5.98 6.67
C ALA A 33 -5.25 -5.27 6.12
N ALA A 34 -4.42 -4.74 7.00
CA ALA A 34 -3.18 -4.07 6.60
C ALA A 34 -2.19 -5.03 5.95
N ASP A 35 -2.04 -6.24 6.51
CA ASP A 35 -1.17 -7.26 5.93
C ASP A 35 -1.68 -7.71 4.56
N ALA A 36 -2.99 -7.87 4.41
CA ALA A 36 -3.60 -8.22 3.13
C ALA A 36 -3.38 -7.12 2.09
N ALA A 37 -3.57 -5.86 2.48
CA ALA A 37 -3.35 -4.72 1.58
C ALA A 37 -1.88 -4.64 1.16
N ARG A 38 -0.97 -4.80 2.11
CA ARG A 38 0.47 -4.79 1.85
C ARG A 38 0.87 -5.90 0.87
N ARG A 39 0.36 -7.09 1.09
CA ARG A 39 0.62 -8.23 0.21
C ARG A 39 0.08 -7.98 -1.19
N ALA A 40 -1.14 -7.43 -1.30
CA ALA A 40 -1.74 -7.11 -2.59
C ALA A 40 -0.89 -6.11 -3.37
N VAL A 41 -0.35 -5.09 -2.70
CA VAL A 41 0.52 -4.11 -3.32
C VAL A 41 1.80 -4.77 -3.82
N LEU A 42 2.42 -5.60 -2.99
CA LEU A 42 3.66 -6.30 -3.37
C LEU A 42 3.44 -7.28 -4.54
N ASP A 43 2.30 -7.96 -4.54
CA ASP A 43 1.95 -8.90 -5.61
C ASP A 43 1.63 -8.18 -6.92
N SER A 44 1.27 -6.90 -6.87
CA SER A 44 1.00 -6.08 -8.05
C SER A 44 2.26 -5.55 -8.72
N SER A 45 3.42 -5.78 -8.13
CA SER A 45 4.69 -5.34 -8.70
C SER A 45 4.99 -6.08 -10.01
N PRO A 46 5.49 -5.40 -11.07
CA PRO A 46 5.72 -3.96 -11.13
C PRO A 46 4.43 -3.16 -11.38
N LEU A 47 4.38 -1.95 -10.85
CA LEU A 47 3.24 -1.06 -11.06
C LEU A 47 3.35 -0.37 -12.42
N PRO A 48 2.22 -0.22 -13.16
CA PRO A 48 2.23 0.55 -14.39
C PRO A 48 2.29 2.04 -14.07
N LEU A 49 3.49 2.61 -14.05
CA LEU A 49 3.67 4.02 -13.76
C LEU A 49 3.44 4.88 -15.00
N PRO A 50 2.81 6.07 -14.83
CA PRO A 50 2.64 7.00 -15.94
C PRO A 50 3.99 7.43 -16.52
N LYS A 51 4.10 7.40 -17.83
CA LYS A 51 5.31 7.77 -18.53
C LYS A 51 5.68 9.23 -18.22
N GLY A 52 6.93 9.46 -17.85
CA GLY A 52 7.42 10.80 -17.50
C GLY A 52 7.13 11.22 -16.07
N LYS A 53 6.42 10.40 -15.28
CA LYS A 53 6.08 10.71 -13.89
C LYS A 53 6.63 9.69 -12.91
N GLU A 54 7.56 8.86 -13.32
CA GLU A 54 8.10 7.75 -12.54
C GLU A 54 8.69 8.24 -11.21
N LYS A 55 9.34 9.40 -11.21
CA LYS A 55 9.95 9.95 -10.00
C LYS A 55 8.92 10.32 -8.93
N LYS A 56 7.73 10.73 -9.35
CA LYS A 56 6.66 11.09 -8.41
C LYS A 56 6.14 9.89 -7.64
N PHE A 57 6.30 8.69 -8.20
CA PHE A 57 5.79 7.47 -7.61
C PHE A 57 6.88 6.64 -6.93
N GLN A 58 8.10 7.19 -6.78
CA GLN A 58 9.15 6.50 -6.02
C GLN A 58 8.81 6.38 -4.54
N ASN A 59 8.13 7.39 -4.00
CA ASN A 59 7.63 7.38 -2.63
C ASN A 59 6.24 8.01 -2.63
N PHE A 60 5.24 7.24 -2.26
CA PHE A 60 3.87 7.75 -2.21
C PHE A 60 3.06 7.01 -1.15
N ILE A 61 1.94 7.59 -0.77
CA ILE A 61 1.03 6.99 0.19
C ILE A 61 -0.16 6.43 -0.58
N PHE A 62 -0.39 5.15 -0.41
CA PHE A 62 -1.56 4.46 -0.94
C PHE A 62 -2.51 4.19 0.23
N ASP A 63 -3.71 4.76 0.16
CA ASP A 63 -4.72 4.56 1.19
C ASP A 63 -5.70 3.49 0.73
N PHE A 64 -5.51 2.28 1.24
CA PHE A 64 -6.38 1.17 0.93
C PHE A 64 -7.70 1.33 1.68
N ASN A 65 -8.78 1.50 0.94
CA ASN A 65 -10.10 1.71 1.50
C ASN A 65 -10.85 0.39 1.62
N THR A 66 -11.16 0.00 2.84
CA THR A 66 -11.91 -1.22 3.13
C THR A 66 -13.39 -1.00 3.34
N SER A 67 -13.87 0.25 3.21
CA SER A 67 -15.28 0.57 3.50
C SER A 67 -16.25 -0.18 2.61
N PHE A 68 -15.88 -0.47 1.37
CA PHE A 68 -16.74 -1.22 0.45
C PHE A 68 -16.96 -2.67 0.87
N ILE A 69 -16.10 -3.21 1.72
CA ILE A 69 -16.23 -4.58 2.23
C ILE A 69 -17.43 -4.70 3.16
N ASN A 70 -17.73 -3.63 3.88
CA ASN A 70 -18.81 -3.57 4.86
C ASN A 70 -20.08 -2.92 4.30
N ASP A 71 -20.08 -2.55 3.04
CA ASP A 71 -21.18 -1.82 2.41
C ASP A 71 -22.08 -2.83 1.68
N TYR A 72 -23.11 -3.22 2.36
CA TYR A 72 -24.10 -4.15 1.84
C TYR A 72 -25.42 -3.48 1.61
#